data_2a669bca83c1cdc5a06c687eb2a9c71b
#
_entry.id   2a669bca83c1cdc5a06c687eb2a9c71b
#
_cell.length_a   1.000
_cell.length_b   1.000
_cell.length_c   1.000
_cell.angle_alpha   90.00
_cell.angle_beta   90.00
_cell.angle_gamma   90.00
#
_symmetry.space_group_name_H-M   'P 1'
#
loop_
_entity.id
_entity.type
_entity.pdbx_description
1 polymer ?
#
loop_
_entity_poly.entity_id
_entity_poly.type
_entity_poly.pdbx_seq_one_letter_code
_entity_poly.pdbx_strand_id
1 'polypeptide(L)'
;MPIYFIADLHLSESHPQLTALFQKFIQEKAVHAQAVYILGDLFDFWIGDDENSPLVQTIKQTILSLTERGIACYFIHGNRDFLIGKTFARDTGMILLPEYAVIDLFGTPTLLCHGDTLCTDDHSYQKFRRTVHQKWLQRLFLLLPLTLRLNIATKIRKQSKQDKQHKTADIMDVNPAFTHETVQRFHTLLLIHGHTHRENIHRNADYTRIVLGDWRDNYASILEVDAEGYRFIAL
;
A
#
# COMPACT_ATOMS: atom_id res chain seq x y z
N MET A 1 -15.91 13.61 -10.15
CA MET A 1 -14.46 13.30 -10.32
C MET A 1 -14.21 11.96 -9.65
N PRO A 2 -13.41 11.07 -10.25
CA PRO A 2 -13.13 9.77 -9.67
C PRO A 2 -12.20 9.85 -8.45
N ILE A 3 -12.22 8.77 -7.67
CA ILE A 3 -11.24 8.48 -6.62
C ILE A 3 -10.45 7.26 -7.09
N TYR A 4 -9.12 7.30 -6.98
CA TYR A 4 -8.27 6.17 -7.36
C TYR A 4 -7.67 5.48 -6.15
N PHE A 5 -7.62 4.15 -6.22
CA PHE A 5 -6.96 3.29 -5.23
C PHE A 5 -5.89 2.47 -5.94
N ILE A 6 -4.69 2.49 -5.38
CA ILE A 6 -3.52 1.73 -5.85
C ILE A 6 -2.79 1.13 -4.66
N ALA A 7 -2.08 0.03 -4.87
CA ALA A 7 -1.23 -0.62 -3.87
C ALA A 7 -0.12 -1.44 -4.55
N ASP A 8 0.84 -1.92 -3.78
CA ASP A 8 1.82 -2.93 -4.21
C ASP A 8 2.61 -2.53 -5.46
N LEU A 9 3.05 -1.26 -5.51
CA LEU A 9 3.84 -0.71 -6.60
C LEU A 9 5.29 -1.20 -6.58
N HIS A 10 5.85 -1.43 -5.37
CA HIS A 10 7.20 -1.93 -5.15
C HIS A 10 8.29 -1.16 -5.91
N LEU A 11 8.17 0.16 -5.95
CA LEU A 11 9.11 1.04 -6.64
C LEU A 11 10.53 0.84 -6.11
N SER A 12 11.46 0.67 -7.03
CA SER A 12 12.87 0.41 -6.72
C SER A 12 13.79 0.83 -7.87
N GLU A 13 15.05 1.06 -7.60
CA GLU A 13 16.05 1.40 -8.63
C GLU A 13 16.25 0.29 -9.66
N SER A 14 15.96 -0.97 -9.29
CA SER A 14 16.05 -2.12 -10.19
C SER A 14 14.91 -2.22 -11.21
N HIS A 15 13.81 -1.48 -10.99
CA HIS A 15 12.63 -1.50 -11.86
C HIS A 15 12.20 -0.07 -12.23
N PRO A 16 13.03 0.69 -12.98
CA PRO A 16 12.74 2.09 -13.33
C PRO A 16 11.47 2.25 -14.16
N GLN A 17 11.06 1.22 -14.89
CA GLN A 17 9.80 1.18 -15.66
C GLN A 17 8.56 1.34 -14.75
N LEU A 18 8.57 0.81 -13.52
CA LEU A 18 7.49 1.00 -12.58
C LEU A 18 7.39 2.46 -12.10
N THR A 19 8.55 3.11 -11.92
CA THR A 19 8.60 4.54 -11.62
C THR A 19 8.00 5.36 -12.77
N ALA A 20 8.37 5.06 -14.01
CA ALA A 20 7.81 5.73 -15.18
C ALA A 20 6.30 5.49 -15.30
N LEU A 21 5.83 4.28 -15.02
CA LEU A 21 4.42 3.94 -15.03
C LEU A 21 3.64 4.70 -13.93
N PHE A 22 4.22 4.84 -12.74
CA PHE A 22 3.64 5.64 -11.67
C PHE A 22 3.56 7.12 -12.04
N GLN A 23 4.63 7.68 -12.62
CA GLN A 23 4.62 9.06 -13.12
C GLN A 23 3.54 9.27 -14.19
N LYS A 24 3.39 8.32 -15.12
CA LYS A 24 2.34 8.35 -16.14
C LYS A 24 0.94 8.34 -15.51
N PHE A 25 0.69 7.46 -14.53
CA PHE A 25 -0.56 7.45 -13.77
C PHE A 25 -0.87 8.80 -13.14
N ILE A 26 0.11 9.40 -12.45
CA ILE A 26 -0.07 10.71 -11.83
C ILE A 26 -0.40 11.77 -12.87
N GLN A 27 0.32 11.81 -13.99
CA GLN A 27 0.17 12.84 -15.03
C GLN A 27 -1.09 12.70 -15.87
N GLU A 28 -1.54 11.48 -16.18
CA GLU A 28 -2.64 11.24 -17.11
C GLU A 28 -3.99 10.99 -16.43
N LYS A 29 -3.98 10.40 -15.22
CA LYS A 29 -5.21 10.00 -14.51
C LYS A 29 -5.41 10.78 -13.21
N ALA A 30 -4.44 10.71 -12.30
CA ALA A 30 -4.59 11.25 -10.95
C ALA A 30 -4.81 12.77 -10.93
N VAL A 31 -4.29 13.51 -11.91
CA VAL A 31 -4.52 14.98 -12.05
C VAL A 31 -5.99 15.36 -12.26
N HIS A 32 -6.84 14.42 -12.59
CA HIS A 32 -8.28 14.62 -12.77
C HIS A 32 -9.11 13.99 -11.62
N ALA A 33 -8.44 13.48 -10.58
CA ALA A 33 -9.09 12.82 -9.46
C ALA A 33 -9.62 13.80 -8.41
N GLN A 34 -10.58 13.33 -7.63
CA GLN A 34 -10.94 13.94 -6.35
C GLN A 34 -9.90 13.61 -5.28
N ALA A 35 -9.39 12.39 -5.27
CA ALA A 35 -8.36 11.91 -4.35
C ALA A 35 -7.66 10.65 -4.90
N VAL A 36 -6.46 10.39 -4.38
CA VAL A 36 -5.72 9.14 -4.60
C VAL A 36 -5.42 8.49 -3.26
N TYR A 37 -5.70 7.20 -3.15
CA TYR A 37 -5.37 6.36 -1.99
C TYR A 37 -4.31 5.35 -2.36
N ILE A 38 -3.16 5.39 -1.69
CA ILE A 38 -2.08 4.42 -1.82
C ILE A 38 -2.17 3.48 -0.61
N LEU A 39 -2.58 2.24 -0.84
CA LEU A 39 -2.84 1.27 0.23
C LEU A 39 -1.60 0.41 0.53
N GLY A 40 -0.44 1.05 0.64
CA GLY A 40 0.82 0.45 1.08
C GLY A 40 1.66 -0.18 -0.03
N ASP A 41 2.86 -0.55 0.35
CA ASP A 41 3.89 -1.13 -0.53
C ASP A 41 4.16 -0.26 -1.77
N LEU A 42 4.23 1.07 -1.55
CA LEU A 42 4.67 2.04 -2.57
C LEU A 42 6.11 1.75 -2.98
N PHE A 43 6.99 1.49 -2.00
CA PHE A 43 8.38 1.11 -2.23
C PHE A 43 8.61 -0.38 -2.00
N ASP A 44 9.62 -0.95 -2.65
CA ASP A 44 10.04 -2.34 -2.42
C ASP A 44 10.53 -2.57 -0.98
N PHE A 45 11.11 -1.56 -0.37
CA PHE A 45 11.35 -1.41 1.07
C PHE A 45 11.59 0.06 1.41
N TRP A 46 11.35 0.43 2.68
CA TRP A 46 11.64 1.76 3.22
C TRP A 46 12.48 1.65 4.47
N ILE A 47 13.57 2.43 4.54
CA ILE A 47 14.54 2.35 5.63
C ILE A 47 14.59 3.61 6.50
N GLY A 48 13.77 4.61 6.20
CA GLY A 48 13.62 5.86 6.96
C GLY A 48 13.53 7.08 6.07
N ASP A 49 12.93 8.15 6.59
CA ASP A 49 12.66 9.38 5.85
C ASP A 49 13.93 10.20 5.51
N ASP A 50 15.07 9.84 6.08
CA ASP A 50 16.38 10.40 5.79
C ASP A 50 17.05 9.77 4.54
N GLU A 51 16.38 8.81 3.90
CA GLU A 51 16.79 8.31 2.60
C GLU A 51 16.55 9.37 1.53
N ASN A 52 17.57 9.56 0.67
CA ASN A 52 17.58 10.64 -0.32
C ASN A 52 18.14 10.19 -1.68
N SER A 53 17.86 8.95 -2.06
CA SER A 53 18.23 8.42 -3.39
C SER A 53 17.51 9.17 -4.52
N PRO A 54 18.04 9.13 -5.77
CA PRO A 54 17.38 9.72 -6.93
C PRO A 54 15.95 9.19 -7.13
N LEU A 55 15.70 7.90 -6.86
CA LEU A 55 14.37 7.31 -6.89
C LEU A 55 13.43 8.01 -5.89
N VAL A 56 13.86 8.11 -4.63
CA VAL A 56 13.04 8.73 -3.56
C VAL A 56 12.71 10.18 -3.89
N GLN A 57 13.69 10.94 -4.41
CA GLN A 57 13.47 12.33 -4.84
C GLN A 57 12.46 12.41 -5.99
N THR A 58 12.58 11.53 -6.98
CA THR A 58 11.64 11.48 -8.11
C THR A 58 10.22 11.19 -7.61
N ILE A 59 10.03 10.22 -6.71
CA ILE A 59 8.71 9.87 -6.18
C ILE A 59 8.15 10.99 -5.31
N LYS A 60 8.98 11.61 -4.45
CA LYS A 60 8.54 12.79 -3.67
C LYS A 60 8.03 13.91 -4.57
N GLN A 61 8.78 14.27 -5.61
CA GLN A 61 8.39 15.31 -6.57
C GLN A 61 7.11 14.94 -7.33
N THR A 62 6.98 13.67 -7.73
CA THR A 62 5.81 13.19 -8.45
C THR A 62 4.55 13.32 -7.59
N ILE A 63 4.60 12.92 -6.32
CA ILE A 63 3.45 13.03 -5.42
C ILE A 63 3.18 14.50 -5.07
N LEU A 64 4.24 15.28 -4.80
CA LEU A 64 4.11 16.71 -4.50
C LEU A 64 3.42 17.46 -5.64
N SER A 65 3.76 17.15 -6.90
CA SER A 65 3.12 17.76 -8.08
C SER A 65 1.62 17.54 -8.14
N LEU A 66 1.11 16.46 -7.54
CA LEU A 66 -0.31 16.16 -7.42
C LEU A 66 -0.94 16.94 -6.26
N THR A 67 -0.31 16.91 -5.09
CA THR A 67 -0.85 17.54 -3.87
C THR A 67 -0.83 19.06 -3.94
N GLU A 68 0.15 19.68 -4.61
CA GLU A 68 0.18 21.12 -4.91
C GLU A 68 -0.96 21.59 -5.81
N ARG A 69 -1.58 20.70 -6.58
CA ARG A 69 -2.80 20.98 -7.34
C ARG A 69 -4.07 20.89 -6.51
N GLY A 70 -3.96 20.62 -5.20
CA GLY A 70 -5.08 20.48 -4.28
C GLY A 70 -5.75 19.10 -4.33
N ILE A 71 -5.13 18.10 -5.00
CA ILE A 71 -5.65 16.73 -5.04
C ILE A 71 -5.12 15.99 -3.82
N ALA A 72 -6.03 15.53 -2.97
CA ALA A 72 -5.66 14.81 -1.75
C ALA A 72 -5.01 13.46 -2.08
N CYS A 73 -3.84 13.20 -1.50
CA CYS A 73 -3.14 11.93 -1.60
C CYS A 73 -3.04 11.30 -0.21
N TYR A 74 -3.69 10.15 -0.02
CA TYR A 74 -3.73 9.41 1.24
C TYR A 74 -2.85 8.17 1.16
N PHE A 75 -2.24 7.82 2.29
CA PHE A 75 -1.35 6.67 2.37
C PHE A 75 -1.64 5.81 3.60
N ILE A 76 -1.82 4.52 3.40
CA ILE A 76 -1.80 3.49 4.44
C ILE A 76 -0.48 2.73 4.32
N HIS A 77 0.18 2.46 5.43
CA HIS A 77 1.43 1.70 5.43
C HIS A 77 1.24 0.25 4.97
N GLY A 78 2.12 -0.20 4.10
CA GLY A 78 2.27 -1.61 3.77
C GLY A 78 3.30 -2.32 4.66
N ASN A 79 3.54 -3.58 4.37
CA ASN A 79 4.51 -4.38 5.12
C ASN A 79 5.97 -4.11 4.73
N ARG A 80 6.22 -3.34 3.68
CA ARG A 80 7.56 -3.00 3.21
C ARG A 80 7.96 -1.57 3.48
N ASP A 81 6.98 -0.70 3.67
CA ASP A 81 7.18 0.73 3.82
C ASP A 81 6.55 1.32 5.08
N PHE A 82 6.36 0.48 6.11
CA PHE A 82 5.78 0.87 7.41
C PHE A 82 6.62 1.90 8.19
N LEU A 83 7.83 2.20 7.74
CA LEU A 83 8.70 3.23 8.30
C LEU A 83 8.56 4.59 7.59
N ILE A 84 7.70 4.72 6.59
CA ILE A 84 7.35 6.03 6.02
C ILE A 84 6.77 6.88 7.15
N GLY A 85 7.38 8.03 7.38
CA GLY A 85 7.07 8.89 8.52
C GLY A 85 6.57 10.27 8.14
N LYS A 86 6.50 11.13 9.14
CA LYS A 86 5.97 12.48 9.00
C LYS A 86 6.81 13.38 8.09
N THR A 87 8.11 13.12 7.94
CA THR A 87 8.97 13.92 7.07
C THR A 87 8.64 13.65 5.61
N PHE A 88 8.53 12.37 5.22
CA PHE A 88 8.10 12.02 3.87
C PHE A 88 6.69 12.57 3.56
N ALA A 89 5.76 12.41 4.50
CA ALA A 89 4.40 12.94 4.35
C ALA A 89 4.37 14.47 4.16
N ARG A 90 5.14 15.21 4.95
CA ARG A 90 5.28 16.67 4.81
C ARG A 90 5.88 17.05 3.46
N ASP A 91 6.95 16.37 3.05
CA ASP A 91 7.68 16.69 1.82
C ASP A 91 6.88 16.37 0.55
N THR A 92 5.87 15.53 0.65
CA THR A 92 4.99 15.11 -0.46
C THR A 92 3.58 15.68 -0.38
N GLY A 93 3.20 16.29 0.75
CA GLY A 93 1.81 16.68 1.01
C GLY A 93 0.85 15.50 1.25
N MET A 94 1.37 14.27 1.35
CA MET A 94 0.55 13.09 1.65
C MET A 94 -0.03 13.11 3.07
N ILE A 95 -1.20 12.51 3.22
CA ILE A 95 -1.89 12.32 4.49
C ILE A 95 -1.75 10.86 4.91
N LEU A 96 -1.03 10.60 6.02
CA LEU A 96 -0.91 9.26 6.57
C LEU A 96 -2.20 8.86 7.27
N LEU A 97 -2.77 7.73 6.86
CA LEU A 97 -3.94 7.14 7.47
C LEU A 97 -3.54 6.06 8.50
N PRO A 98 -4.44 5.71 9.44
CA PRO A 98 -4.24 4.57 10.32
C PRO A 98 -4.27 3.25 9.53
N GLU A 99 -3.82 2.15 10.17
CA GLU A 99 -3.77 0.81 9.59
C GLU A 99 -5.11 0.32 9.02
N TYR A 100 -6.20 0.71 9.69
CA TYR A 100 -7.58 0.57 9.25
C TYR A 100 -8.21 1.95 9.21
N ALA A 101 -8.69 2.36 8.06
CA ALA A 101 -9.36 3.64 7.86
C ALA A 101 -10.75 3.41 7.27
N VAL A 102 -11.75 4.04 7.87
CA VAL A 102 -13.11 4.03 7.32
C VAL A 102 -13.36 5.36 6.64
N ILE A 103 -13.80 5.29 5.40
CA ILE A 103 -14.17 6.47 4.61
C ILE A 103 -15.62 6.31 4.11
N ASP A 104 -16.24 7.42 3.80
CA ASP A 104 -17.46 7.41 2.98
C ASP A 104 -17.06 7.47 1.49
N LEU A 105 -17.45 6.45 0.75
CA LEU A 105 -17.18 6.36 -0.68
C LEU A 105 -18.49 6.47 -1.44
N PHE A 106 -18.87 7.69 -1.80
CA PHE A 106 -20.15 8.01 -2.47
C PHE A 106 -21.37 7.46 -1.74
N GLY A 107 -21.43 7.61 -0.41
CA GLY A 107 -22.52 7.10 0.44
C GLY A 107 -22.34 5.65 0.91
N THR A 108 -21.23 4.98 0.55
CA THR A 108 -20.94 3.61 0.97
C THR A 108 -19.82 3.61 2.02
N PRO A 109 -20.10 3.18 3.27
CA PRO A 109 -19.07 3.02 4.30
C PRO A 109 -18.04 1.98 3.85
N THR A 110 -16.80 2.42 3.67
CA THR A 110 -15.72 1.63 3.07
C THR A 110 -14.54 1.52 4.01
N LEU A 111 -14.11 0.30 4.30
CA LEU A 111 -12.91 0.00 5.06
C LEU A 111 -11.71 -0.07 4.11
N LEU A 112 -10.65 0.64 4.46
CA LEU A 112 -9.35 0.60 3.78
C LEU A 112 -8.30 0.00 4.69
N CYS A 113 -7.47 -0.90 4.16
CA CYS A 113 -6.26 -1.37 4.81
C CYS A 113 -5.25 -1.85 3.75
N HIS A 114 -4.02 -2.13 4.15
CA HIS A 114 -3.08 -2.77 3.23
C HIS A 114 -3.48 -4.23 2.94
N GLY A 115 -3.87 -4.99 3.96
CA GLY A 115 -4.35 -6.38 3.82
C GLY A 115 -3.48 -7.42 4.52
N ASP A 116 -2.25 -7.11 4.85
CA ASP A 116 -1.29 -8.02 5.51
C ASP A 116 -1.76 -8.48 6.91
N THR A 117 -2.52 -7.66 7.60
CA THR A 117 -3.14 -8.00 8.90
C THR A 117 -4.28 -9.00 8.79
N LEU A 118 -4.86 -9.12 7.60
CA LEU A 118 -5.96 -10.07 7.33
C LEU A 118 -5.43 -11.49 7.04
N CYS A 119 -4.14 -11.64 6.71
CA CYS A 119 -3.48 -12.91 6.45
C CYS A 119 -3.06 -13.58 7.77
N THR A 120 -4.04 -13.92 8.62
CA THR A 120 -3.80 -14.42 9.98
C THR A 120 -3.20 -15.82 10.01
N ASP A 121 -3.37 -16.60 8.95
CA ASP A 121 -2.90 -17.98 8.84
C ASP A 121 -1.38 -18.05 8.56
N ASP A 122 -0.78 -16.95 8.09
CA ASP A 122 0.68 -16.83 8.00
C ASP A 122 1.28 -16.46 9.36
N HIS A 123 1.28 -17.43 10.29
CA HIS A 123 1.75 -17.23 11.65
C HIS A 123 3.19 -16.72 11.73
N SER A 124 4.06 -17.18 10.82
CA SER A 124 5.46 -16.75 10.77
C SER A 124 5.58 -15.27 10.41
N TYR A 125 4.84 -14.84 9.41
CA TYR A 125 4.76 -13.42 9.04
C TYR A 125 4.14 -12.58 10.17
N GLN A 126 3.03 -13.01 10.76
CA GLN A 126 2.37 -12.26 11.83
C GLN A 126 3.27 -12.11 13.07
N LYS A 127 4.09 -13.11 13.39
CA LYS A 127 5.10 -13.01 14.46
C LYS A 127 6.18 -11.98 14.10
N PHE A 128 6.73 -12.04 12.89
CA PHE A 128 7.70 -11.07 12.40
C PHE A 128 7.12 -9.65 12.44
N ARG A 129 5.91 -9.46 11.89
CA ARG A 129 5.20 -8.19 11.87
C ARG A 129 5.05 -7.57 13.25
N ARG A 130 4.54 -8.36 14.25
CA ARG A 130 4.42 -7.89 15.64
C ARG A 130 5.75 -7.42 16.24
N THR A 131 6.85 -8.03 15.83
CA THR A 131 8.19 -7.64 16.29
C THR A 131 8.63 -6.32 15.68
N VAL A 132 8.59 -6.20 14.34
CA VAL A 132 9.12 -5.01 13.63
C VAL A 132 8.21 -3.77 13.76
N HIS A 133 6.94 -3.95 14.11
CA HIS A 133 6.03 -2.84 14.40
C HIS A 133 6.15 -2.29 15.84
N GLN A 134 7.02 -2.87 16.70
CA GLN A 134 7.29 -2.29 18.01
C GLN A 134 8.02 -0.95 17.87
N LYS A 135 7.42 0.12 18.35
CA LYS A 135 7.93 1.48 18.17
C LYS A 135 9.33 1.71 18.71
N TRP A 136 9.69 1.04 19.82
CA TRP A 136 11.05 1.13 20.37
C TRP A 136 12.08 0.51 19.42
N LEU A 137 11.75 -0.63 18.79
CA LEU A 137 12.63 -1.30 17.83
C LEU A 137 12.79 -0.46 16.56
N GLN A 138 11.70 0.13 16.05
CA GLN A 138 11.76 1.05 14.93
C GLN A 138 12.64 2.27 15.23
N ARG A 139 12.52 2.84 16.44
CA ARG A 139 13.39 3.96 16.86
C ARG A 139 14.87 3.56 16.89
N LEU A 140 15.19 2.39 17.47
CA LEU A 140 16.56 1.89 17.47
C LEU A 140 17.08 1.64 16.04
N PHE A 141 16.27 1.04 15.18
CA PHE A 141 16.62 0.82 13.78
C PHE A 141 16.91 2.15 13.06
N LEU A 142 16.09 3.17 13.24
CA LEU A 142 16.25 4.49 12.61
C LEU A 142 17.46 5.28 13.13
N LEU A 143 18.03 4.93 14.29
CA LEU A 143 19.29 5.49 14.79
C LEU A 143 20.53 4.91 14.11
N LEU A 144 20.40 3.78 13.42
CA LEU A 144 21.52 3.18 12.69
C LEU A 144 21.87 3.99 11.43
N PRO A 145 23.14 3.98 11.00
CA PRO A 145 23.54 4.56 9.70
C PRO A 145 22.75 3.95 8.53
N LEU A 146 22.44 4.75 7.51
CA LEU A 146 21.68 4.33 6.31
C LEU A 146 22.24 3.05 5.68
N THR A 147 23.56 2.94 5.54
CA THR A 147 24.21 1.76 4.95
C THR A 147 23.92 0.48 5.73
N LEU A 148 23.87 0.56 7.07
CA LEU A 148 23.57 -0.59 7.91
C LEU A 148 22.09 -0.96 7.81
N ARG A 149 21.20 0.04 7.80
CA ARG A 149 19.75 -0.18 7.60
C ARG A 149 19.47 -0.84 6.25
N LEU A 150 20.11 -0.37 5.19
CA LEU A 150 20.02 -0.95 3.85
C LEU A 150 20.44 -2.43 3.84
N ASN A 151 21.58 -2.74 4.46
CA ASN A 151 22.08 -4.12 4.55
C ASN A 151 21.10 -5.03 5.31
N ILE A 152 20.52 -4.53 6.40
CA ILE A 152 19.51 -5.28 7.18
C ILE A 152 18.25 -5.50 6.33
N ALA A 153 17.71 -4.45 5.71
CA ALA A 153 16.52 -4.52 4.86
C ALA A 153 16.72 -5.51 3.70
N THR A 154 17.87 -5.45 3.03
CA THR A 154 18.22 -6.38 1.94
C THR A 154 18.27 -7.83 2.40
N LYS A 155 18.84 -8.11 3.58
CA LYS A 155 18.85 -9.46 4.16
C LYS A 155 17.45 -9.97 4.48
N ILE A 156 16.63 -9.14 5.11
CA ILE A 156 15.22 -9.46 5.43
C ILE A 156 14.45 -9.73 4.14
N ARG A 157 14.67 -8.91 3.11
CA ARG A 157 14.03 -9.07 1.79
C ARG A 157 14.37 -10.40 1.13
N LYS A 158 15.67 -10.76 1.14
CA LYS A 158 16.15 -12.05 0.60
C LYS A 158 15.52 -13.24 1.35
N GLN A 159 15.48 -13.19 2.67
CA GLN A 159 14.86 -14.21 3.50
C GLN A 159 13.36 -14.32 3.21
N SER A 160 12.63 -13.21 3.19
CA SER A 160 11.19 -13.18 2.88
C SER A 160 10.88 -13.78 1.50
N LYS A 161 11.74 -13.54 0.49
CA LYS A 161 11.58 -14.13 -0.84
C LYS A 161 11.75 -15.65 -0.81
N GLN A 162 12.70 -16.16 -0.03
CA GLN A 162 12.90 -17.60 0.15
C GLN A 162 11.73 -18.24 0.89
N ASP A 163 11.27 -17.61 1.98
CA ASP A 163 10.16 -18.12 2.79
C ASP A 163 8.86 -18.23 1.97
N LYS A 164 8.61 -17.25 1.09
CA LYS A 164 7.44 -17.28 0.18
C LYS A 164 7.44 -18.48 -0.77
N GLN A 165 8.60 -18.99 -1.19
CA GLN A 165 8.69 -20.16 -2.09
C GLN A 165 8.22 -21.46 -1.43
N HIS A 166 8.21 -21.53 -0.10
CA HIS A 166 7.80 -22.69 0.68
C HIS A 166 6.38 -22.60 1.23
N LYS A 167 5.70 -21.47 1.00
CA LYS A 167 4.33 -21.26 1.49
C LYS A 167 3.31 -21.57 0.40
N THR A 168 2.20 -22.21 0.81
CA THR A 168 1.07 -22.40 -0.10
C THR A 168 0.36 -21.08 -0.38
N ALA A 169 -0.31 -21.02 -1.50
CA ALA A 169 -1.07 -19.83 -1.89
C ALA A 169 -2.15 -19.47 -0.87
N ASP A 170 -2.78 -20.47 -0.25
CA ASP A 170 -3.87 -20.28 0.72
C ASP A 170 -3.39 -19.64 2.02
N ILE A 171 -2.21 -20.02 2.53
CA ILE A 171 -1.62 -19.43 3.74
C ILE A 171 -1.29 -17.94 3.53
N MET A 172 -0.97 -17.55 2.28
CA MET A 172 -0.64 -16.18 1.94
C MET A 172 -1.87 -15.32 1.58
N ASP A 173 -3.08 -15.89 1.57
CA ASP A 173 -4.31 -15.14 1.35
C ASP A 173 -4.92 -14.64 2.67
N VAL A 174 -5.90 -13.77 2.57
CA VAL A 174 -6.64 -13.29 3.75
C VAL A 174 -7.46 -14.42 4.36
N ASN A 175 -7.49 -14.51 5.69
CA ASN A 175 -8.38 -15.43 6.38
C ASN A 175 -9.85 -14.95 6.24
N PRO A 176 -10.75 -15.75 5.65
CA PRO A 176 -12.12 -15.29 5.35
C PRO A 176 -12.92 -14.94 6.61
N ALA A 177 -12.81 -15.74 7.67
CA ALA A 177 -13.54 -15.53 8.92
C ALA A 177 -13.08 -14.25 9.62
N PHE A 178 -11.76 -14.04 9.74
CA PHE A 178 -11.19 -12.83 10.34
C PHE A 178 -11.50 -11.57 9.51
N THR A 179 -11.50 -11.70 8.18
CA THR A 179 -11.86 -10.60 7.28
C THR A 179 -13.32 -10.20 7.47
N HIS A 180 -14.24 -11.16 7.53
CA HIS A 180 -15.65 -10.90 7.78
C HIS A 180 -15.86 -10.23 9.16
N GLU A 181 -15.26 -10.77 10.23
CA GLU A 181 -15.30 -10.17 11.56
C GLU A 181 -14.78 -8.73 11.56
N THR A 182 -13.67 -8.48 10.83
CA THR A 182 -13.10 -7.14 10.71
C THR A 182 -14.06 -6.17 10.04
N VAL A 183 -14.67 -6.53 8.91
CA VAL A 183 -15.66 -5.70 8.21
C VAL A 183 -16.84 -5.39 9.11
N GLN A 184 -17.37 -6.38 9.82
CA GLN A 184 -18.48 -6.22 10.77
C GLN A 184 -18.10 -5.27 11.93
N ARG A 185 -16.90 -5.42 12.50
CA ARG A 185 -16.39 -4.56 13.59
C ARG A 185 -16.33 -3.08 13.19
N PHE A 186 -16.02 -2.79 11.93
CA PHE A 186 -15.96 -1.43 11.42
C PHE A 186 -17.30 -0.94 10.81
N HIS A 187 -18.33 -1.76 10.81
CA HIS A 187 -19.66 -1.44 10.27
C HIS A 187 -19.61 -0.95 8.82
N THR A 188 -18.83 -1.62 7.97
CA THR A 188 -18.64 -1.24 6.57
C THR A 188 -19.27 -2.25 5.61
N LEU A 189 -19.59 -1.80 4.40
CA LEU A 189 -20.19 -2.63 3.34
C LEU A 189 -19.19 -2.93 2.21
N LEU A 190 -18.08 -2.21 2.20
CA LEU A 190 -17.02 -2.36 1.22
C LEU A 190 -15.66 -2.44 1.94
N LEU A 191 -14.80 -3.35 1.49
CA LEU A 191 -13.41 -3.46 1.91
C LEU A 191 -12.52 -3.34 0.67
N ILE A 192 -11.55 -2.42 0.69
CA ILE A 192 -10.53 -2.30 -0.36
C ILE A 192 -9.16 -2.53 0.27
N HIS A 193 -8.39 -3.46 -0.29
CA HIS A 193 -7.05 -3.78 0.19
C HIS A 193 -6.11 -4.27 -0.92
N GLY A 194 -4.82 -4.29 -0.68
CA GLY A 194 -3.75 -4.85 -1.52
C GLY A 194 -3.15 -6.14 -0.96
N HIS A 195 -1.82 -6.21 -0.90
CA HIS A 195 -0.96 -7.20 -0.27
C HIS A 195 -0.93 -8.59 -0.91
N THR A 196 -2.09 -9.17 -1.24
CA THR A 196 -2.16 -10.53 -1.79
C THR A 196 -1.86 -10.58 -3.29
N HIS A 197 -1.84 -9.43 -3.96
CA HIS A 197 -1.61 -9.26 -5.41
C HIS A 197 -2.60 -10.03 -6.30
N ARG A 198 -3.80 -10.35 -5.76
CA ARG A 198 -4.83 -11.15 -6.45
C ARG A 198 -5.99 -10.25 -6.83
N GLU A 199 -5.76 -9.37 -7.81
CA GLU A 199 -6.77 -8.44 -8.28
C GLU A 199 -8.10 -9.14 -8.54
N ASN A 200 -9.12 -8.78 -7.77
CA ASN A 200 -10.44 -9.35 -7.88
C ASN A 200 -11.50 -8.55 -7.10
N ILE A 201 -12.75 -8.76 -7.46
CA ILE A 201 -13.91 -8.25 -6.75
C ILE A 201 -14.73 -9.42 -6.22
N HIS A 202 -14.65 -9.65 -4.91
CA HIS A 202 -15.38 -10.72 -4.23
C HIS A 202 -16.69 -10.16 -3.68
N ARG A 203 -17.81 -10.66 -4.16
CA ARG A 203 -19.14 -10.30 -3.67
C ARG A 203 -19.58 -11.35 -2.64
N ASN A 204 -19.55 -10.99 -1.37
CA ASN A 204 -20.08 -11.80 -0.27
C ASN A 204 -21.54 -11.39 0.03
N ALA A 205 -22.23 -12.17 0.87
CA ALA A 205 -23.63 -11.88 1.21
C ALA A 205 -23.81 -10.49 1.87
N ASP A 206 -22.89 -10.09 2.75
CA ASP A 206 -23.02 -8.91 3.60
C ASP A 206 -22.11 -7.76 3.20
N TYR A 207 -21.06 -8.01 2.39
CA TYR A 207 -20.11 -6.99 1.96
C TYR A 207 -19.42 -7.36 0.66
N THR A 208 -18.85 -6.37 0.00
CA THR A 208 -17.96 -6.56 -1.14
C THR A 208 -16.49 -6.35 -0.72
N ARG A 209 -15.60 -7.25 -1.13
CA ARG A 209 -14.15 -7.13 -0.95
C ARG A 209 -13.48 -6.92 -2.30
N ILE A 210 -12.78 -5.82 -2.44
CA ILE A 210 -11.98 -5.48 -3.63
C ILE A 210 -10.52 -5.64 -3.27
N VAL A 211 -9.82 -6.47 -4.02
CA VAL A 211 -8.38 -6.72 -3.88
C VAL A 211 -7.64 -6.05 -5.01
N LEU A 212 -6.71 -5.15 -4.68
CA LEU A 212 -5.83 -4.53 -5.65
C LEU A 212 -4.72 -5.51 -6.07
N GLY A 213 -4.32 -5.46 -7.32
CA GLY A 213 -3.17 -6.21 -7.84
C GLY A 213 -1.85 -5.48 -7.60
N ASP A 214 -0.75 -6.17 -7.88
CA ASP A 214 0.59 -5.58 -7.94
C ASP A 214 0.84 -4.89 -9.29
N TRP A 215 1.79 -3.96 -9.29
CA TRP A 215 2.24 -3.31 -10.51
C TRP A 215 3.37 -4.12 -11.15
N ARG A 216 3.34 -4.22 -12.48
CA ARG A 216 4.33 -4.95 -13.30
C ARG A 216 4.73 -4.07 -14.49
N ASP A 217 5.78 -4.44 -15.20
CA ASP A 217 6.39 -3.63 -16.28
C ASP A 217 5.41 -3.00 -17.27
N ASN A 218 4.33 -3.69 -17.61
CA ASN A 218 3.32 -3.23 -18.56
C ASN A 218 1.89 -3.25 -17.97
N TYR A 219 1.76 -3.31 -16.66
CA TYR A 219 0.47 -3.40 -16.00
C TYR A 219 0.45 -2.63 -14.69
N ALA A 220 -0.53 -1.76 -14.53
CA ALA A 220 -0.85 -1.05 -13.29
C ALA A 220 -2.24 -1.47 -12.82
N SER A 221 -2.34 -2.05 -11.63
CA SER A 221 -3.62 -2.28 -10.98
C SER A 221 -4.12 -0.95 -10.42
N ILE A 222 -5.14 -0.39 -11.05
CA ILE A 222 -5.75 0.88 -10.66
C ILE A 222 -7.25 0.67 -10.51
N LEU A 223 -7.77 0.84 -9.32
CA LEU A 223 -9.20 0.86 -9.07
C LEU A 223 -9.69 2.30 -9.16
N GLU A 224 -10.57 2.55 -10.11
CA GLU A 224 -11.31 3.80 -10.24
C GLU A 224 -12.68 3.65 -9.60
N VAL A 225 -13.06 4.61 -8.77
CA VAL A 225 -14.37 4.67 -8.13
C VAL A 225 -14.99 6.04 -8.35
N ASP A 226 -16.24 6.05 -8.78
CA ASP A 226 -17.05 7.25 -8.97
C ASP A 226 -18.50 7.03 -8.49
N ALA A 227 -19.38 7.97 -8.77
CA ALA A 227 -20.80 7.88 -8.36
C ALA A 227 -21.56 6.75 -9.09
N GLU A 228 -21.02 6.21 -10.18
CA GLU A 228 -21.63 5.13 -10.97
C GLU A 228 -21.16 3.75 -10.49
N GLY A 229 -20.04 3.68 -9.73
CA GLY A 229 -19.53 2.44 -9.17
C GLY A 229 -18.01 2.37 -9.15
N TYR A 230 -17.49 1.14 -9.21
CA TYR A 230 -16.05 0.86 -9.16
C TYR A 230 -15.64 -0.08 -10.30
N ARG A 231 -14.46 0.17 -10.88
CA ARG A 231 -13.88 -0.64 -11.96
C ARG A 231 -12.36 -0.60 -11.95
N PHE A 232 -11.73 -1.68 -12.35
CA PHE A 232 -10.31 -1.64 -12.68
C PHE A 232 -10.13 -1.00 -14.06
N ILE A 233 -9.11 -0.15 -14.18
CA ILE A 233 -8.78 0.55 -15.42
C ILE A 233 -7.35 0.26 -15.85
N ALA A 234 -7.11 0.31 -17.16
CA ALA A 234 -5.77 0.26 -17.75
C ALA A 234 -5.15 1.67 -17.83
N LEU A 235 -3.81 1.68 -17.90
CA LEU A 235 -3.00 2.89 -18.08
C LEU A 235 -2.30 2.90 -19.44
#